data_0b17558578a879dd1630ddafa6c95823
#
_entry.id   0b17558578a879dd1630ddafa6c95823
#
_cell.length_a   1.000
_cell.length_b   1.000
_cell.length_c   1.000
_cell.angle_alpha   90.00
_cell.angle_beta   90.00
_cell.angle_gamma   90.00
#
_symmetry.space_group_name_H-M   'P 1'
#
loop_
_entity.id
_entity.type
_entity.pdbx_description
1 polymer ?
#
loop_
_entity_poly.entity_id
_entity_poly.type
_entity_poly.pdbx_seq_one_letter_code
_entity_poly.pdbx_strand_id
1 'polypeptide(L)'
;MKETRKDIDFLKTIAIFSVIFYHFFDLLKSNLLSSVTLFEGGFLGVDVFLLISGFLICGSIVSKLNTDSFNLLQFYTRRVTRIYQPLLVFCAIILFIGYFILFPDIYKETGREVANAIIATANFRFANSTGYFDLESLDKVLLHTWYIAITIQFYLICPVILVSLKKIFKTNFNLSVLLFTTLLLITAFV
;
A
#
# COMPACT_ATOMS: atom_id res chain seq x y z
N MET A 1 2.44 19.42 20.87
CA MET A 1 2.64 17.97 20.62
C MET A 1 1.37 17.46 19.96
N LYS A 2 1.44 16.83 18.76
CA LYS A 2 0.28 16.16 18.20
C LYS A 2 -0.02 14.97 19.10
N GLU A 3 -1.20 14.91 19.68
CA GLU A 3 -1.64 13.68 20.36
C GLU A 3 -1.56 12.52 19.39
N THR A 4 -0.77 11.52 19.74
CA THR A 4 -0.69 10.28 18.97
C THR A 4 -2.02 9.55 19.14
N ARG A 5 -2.69 9.27 18.04
CA ARG A 5 -3.95 8.52 18.00
C ARG A 5 -3.65 7.05 18.33
N LYS A 6 -3.66 6.72 19.64
CA LYS A 6 -3.37 5.38 20.15
C LYS A 6 -4.32 4.31 19.59
N ASP A 7 -5.57 4.68 19.31
CA ASP A 7 -6.59 3.85 18.64
C ASP A 7 -6.13 3.40 17.25
N ILE A 8 -5.60 4.32 16.45
CA ILE A 8 -5.10 4.03 15.10
C ILE A 8 -3.81 3.19 15.16
N ASP A 9 -2.91 3.49 16.09
CA ASP A 9 -1.68 2.72 16.24
C ASP A 9 -1.98 1.28 16.70
N PHE A 10 -2.99 1.09 17.54
CA PHE A 10 -3.48 -0.24 17.93
C PHE A 10 -4.05 -1.01 16.74
N LEU A 11 -4.91 -0.39 15.92
CA LEU A 11 -5.45 -1.01 14.71
C LEU A 11 -4.35 -1.42 13.73
N LYS A 12 -3.34 -0.58 13.52
CA LYS A 12 -2.17 -0.92 12.69
C LYS A 12 -1.42 -2.13 13.24
N THR A 13 -1.25 -2.18 14.55
CA THR A 13 -0.57 -3.30 15.22
C THR A 13 -1.33 -4.61 14.97
N ILE A 14 -2.65 -4.63 15.16
CA ILE A 14 -3.49 -5.80 14.85
C ILE A 14 -3.34 -6.18 13.38
N ALA A 15 -3.43 -5.22 12.47
CA ALA A 15 -3.33 -5.47 11.03
C ALA A 15 -1.97 -6.08 10.65
N ILE A 16 -0.87 -5.60 11.22
CA ILE A 16 0.48 -6.16 11.01
C ILE A 16 0.53 -7.62 11.49
N PHE A 17 0.11 -7.86 12.74
CA PHE A 17 0.14 -9.22 13.30
C PHE A 17 -0.75 -10.17 12.50
N SER A 18 -1.93 -9.74 12.04
CA SER A 18 -2.82 -10.55 11.21
C SER A 18 -2.14 -11.01 9.93
N VAL A 19 -1.44 -10.11 9.22
CA VAL A 19 -0.71 -10.45 7.99
C VAL A 19 0.48 -11.36 8.27
N ILE A 20 1.24 -11.08 9.34
CA ILE A 20 2.40 -11.92 9.72
C ILE A 20 1.94 -13.34 10.07
N PHE A 21 0.89 -13.48 10.88
CA PHE A 21 0.37 -14.78 11.25
C PHE A 21 -0.24 -15.52 10.05
N TYR A 22 -0.92 -14.82 9.15
CA TYR A 22 -1.42 -15.41 7.91
C TYR A 22 -0.30 -16.10 7.13
N HIS A 23 0.79 -15.38 6.82
CA HIS A 23 1.91 -15.95 6.08
C HIS A 23 2.68 -17.02 6.87
N PHE A 24 2.82 -16.85 8.18
CA PHE A 24 3.46 -17.84 9.03
C PHE A 24 2.68 -19.17 9.06
N PHE A 25 1.36 -19.12 9.23
CA PHE A 25 0.54 -20.31 9.24
C PHE A 25 0.38 -20.93 7.85
N ASP A 26 0.37 -20.13 6.80
CA ASP A 26 0.37 -20.63 5.42
C ASP A 26 1.65 -21.42 5.12
N LEU A 27 2.79 -20.95 5.56
CA LEU A 27 4.06 -21.66 5.47
C LEU A 27 4.06 -22.97 6.29
N LEU A 28 3.44 -22.98 7.47
CA LEU A 28 3.34 -24.19 8.31
C LEU A 28 2.35 -25.22 7.75
N LYS A 29 1.25 -24.77 7.12
CA LYS A 29 0.27 -25.67 6.45
C LYS A 29 0.96 -26.53 5.39
N SER A 30 1.89 -25.98 4.64
CA SER A 30 2.61 -26.71 3.60
C SER A 30 3.53 -27.82 4.18
N ASN A 31 3.94 -27.73 5.45
CA ASN A 31 4.97 -28.60 6.02
C ASN A 31 4.53 -29.46 7.21
N LEU A 32 3.60 -29.02 8.06
CA LEU A 32 3.36 -29.68 9.36
C LEU A 32 1.90 -29.73 9.84
N LEU A 33 1.01 -28.85 9.39
CA LEU A 33 -0.30 -28.65 10.02
C LEU A 33 -1.41 -28.45 8.99
N SER A 34 -1.79 -29.50 8.27
CA SER A 34 -2.81 -29.46 7.20
C SER A 34 -4.24 -29.08 7.62
N SER A 35 -4.52 -28.98 8.93
CA SER A 35 -5.88 -28.79 9.48
C SER A 35 -6.09 -27.49 10.28
N VAL A 36 -5.10 -26.60 10.35
CA VAL A 36 -5.22 -25.33 11.11
C VAL A 36 -5.76 -24.23 10.21
N THR A 37 -7.02 -23.84 10.41
CA THR A 37 -7.71 -22.74 9.69
C THR A 37 -7.60 -21.38 10.40
N LEU A 38 -6.77 -21.30 11.45
CA LEU A 38 -6.52 -20.07 12.20
C LEU A 38 -5.86 -19.04 11.28
N PHE A 39 -6.40 -17.81 11.30
CA PHE A 39 -5.88 -16.66 10.56
C PHE A 39 -6.05 -16.68 9.03
N GLU A 40 -6.91 -17.50 8.45
CA GLU A 40 -7.20 -17.46 7.00
C GLU A 40 -7.66 -16.08 6.50
N GLY A 41 -8.32 -15.29 7.34
CA GLY A 41 -8.68 -13.89 7.04
C GLY A 41 -7.56 -12.86 7.29
N GLY A 42 -6.35 -13.27 7.66
CA GLY A 42 -5.26 -12.35 8.03
C GLY A 42 -4.78 -11.44 6.89
N PHE A 43 -5.00 -11.85 5.63
CA PHE A 43 -4.73 -11.01 4.45
C PHE A 43 -5.53 -9.70 4.46
N LEU A 44 -6.72 -9.66 5.10
CA LEU A 44 -7.51 -8.43 5.28
C LEU A 44 -6.77 -7.35 6.07
N GLY A 45 -5.72 -7.70 6.80
CA GLY A 45 -4.84 -6.74 7.45
C GLY A 45 -4.24 -5.71 6.47
N VAL A 46 -3.99 -6.11 5.22
CA VAL A 46 -3.52 -5.18 4.17
C VAL A 46 -4.59 -4.14 3.83
N ASP A 47 -5.86 -4.55 3.72
CA ASP A 47 -6.97 -3.65 3.43
C ASP A 47 -7.18 -2.65 4.58
N VAL A 48 -7.06 -3.12 5.82
CA VAL A 48 -7.10 -2.25 7.01
C VAL A 48 -5.97 -1.21 6.95
N PHE A 49 -4.76 -1.60 6.53
CA PHE A 49 -3.65 -0.66 6.34
C PHE A 49 -3.93 0.39 5.27
N LEU A 50 -4.48 -0.01 4.12
CA LEU A 50 -4.86 0.91 3.05
C LEU A 50 -5.92 1.91 3.54
N LEU A 51 -6.95 1.42 4.23
CA LEU A 51 -8.01 2.24 4.80
C LEU A 51 -7.47 3.25 5.81
N ILE A 52 -6.65 2.82 6.76
CA ILE A 52 -6.03 3.72 7.75
C ILE A 52 -5.13 4.76 7.07
N SER A 53 -4.34 4.34 6.09
CA SER A 53 -3.46 5.24 5.34
C SER A 53 -4.27 6.29 4.59
N GLY A 54 -5.33 5.89 3.90
CA GLY A 54 -6.26 6.78 3.22
C GLY A 54 -6.90 7.79 4.18
N PHE A 55 -7.43 7.30 5.30
CA PHE A 55 -8.05 8.14 6.34
C PHE A 55 -7.09 9.22 6.88
N LEU A 56 -5.89 8.83 7.28
CA LEU A 56 -4.90 9.74 7.84
C LEU A 56 -4.41 10.78 6.83
N ILE A 57 -4.21 10.37 5.59
CA ILE A 57 -3.68 11.24 4.55
C ILE A 57 -4.75 12.21 4.07
N CYS A 58 -5.94 11.73 3.72
CA CYS A 58 -7.05 12.59 3.32
C CYS A 58 -7.40 13.58 4.44
N GLY A 59 -7.52 13.12 5.69
CA GLY A 59 -7.78 13.97 6.84
C GLY A 59 -6.71 15.05 7.03
N SER A 60 -5.43 14.70 6.87
CA SER A 60 -4.33 15.67 6.97
C SER A 60 -4.34 16.70 5.84
N ILE A 61 -4.67 16.29 4.61
CA ILE A 61 -4.75 17.21 3.45
C ILE A 61 -5.95 18.14 3.61
N VAL A 62 -7.14 17.60 3.90
CA VAL A 62 -8.38 18.37 4.09
C VAL A 62 -8.20 19.41 5.20
N SER A 63 -7.64 19.02 6.34
CA SER A 63 -7.36 19.95 7.44
C SER A 63 -6.46 21.11 7.02
N LYS A 64 -5.40 20.83 6.25
CA LYS A 64 -4.49 21.87 5.77
C LYS A 64 -5.08 22.72 4.65
N LEU A 65 -5.93 22.15 3.80
CA LEU A 65 -6.66 22.91 2.79
C LEU A 65 -7.69 23.86 3.42
N ASN A 66 -8.31 23.47 4.53
CA ASN A 66 -9.23 24.34 5.26
C ASN A 66 -8.53 25.52 5.97
N THR A 67 -7.26 25.38 6.28
CA THR A 67 -6.43 26.45 6.87
C THR A 67 -5.53 27.16 5.85
N ASP A 68 -5.72 26.89 4.55
CA ASP A 68 -4.92 27.42 3.43
C ASP A 68 -3.39 27.23 3.62
N SER A 69 -2.99 26.24 4.40
CA SER A 69 -1.59 25.92 4.73
C SER A 69 -1.04 24.72 3.96
N PHE A 70 -1.78 24.19 2.99
CA PHE A 70 -1.37 23.02 2.22
C PHE A 70 -0.36 23.37 1.12
N ASN A 71 0.80 22.74 1.16
CA ASN A 71 1.81 22.84 0.11
C ASN A 71 2.01 21.47 -0.56
N LEU A 72 1.63 21.37 -1.83
CA LEU A 72 1.67 20.15 -2.62
C LEU A 72 3.09 19.62 -2.80
N LEU A 73 4.06 20.50 -3.12
CA LEU A 73 5.45 20.10 -3.32
C LEU A 73 6.06 19.55 -2.03
N GLN A 74 5.83 20.22 -0.89
CA GLN A 74 6.30 19.77 0.41
C GLN A 74 5.64 18.44 0.81
N PHE A 75 4.38 18.22 0.43
CA PHE A 75 3.71 16.94 0.64
C PHE A 75 4.41 15.83 -0.13
N TYR A 76 4.65 16.01 -1.43
CA TYR A 76 5.28 14.99 -2.27
C TYR A 76 6.71 14.69 -1.83
N THR A 77 7.55 15.70 -1.60
CA THR A 77 8.94 15.47 -1.17
C THR A 77 9.00 14.64 0.10
N ARG A 78 8.18 14.95 1.11
CA ARG A 78 8.14 14.17 2.37
C ARG A 78 7.66 12.74 2.17
N ARG A 79 6.74 12.47 1.23
CA ARG A 79 6.20 11.12 0.98
C ARG A 79 7.14 10.31 0.12
N VAL A 80 7.67 10.91 -0.93
CA VAL A 80 8.66 10.26 -1.80
C VAL A 80 9.87 9.82 -0.99
N THR A 81 10.51 10.69 -0.24
CA THR A 81 11.68 10.31 0.57
C THR A 81 11.35 9.19 1.56
N ARG A 82 10.20 9.26 2.23
CA ARG A 82 9.83 8.27 3.25
C ARG A 82 9.54 6.87 2.69
N ILE A 83 9.04 6.77 1.44
CA ILE A 83 8.71 5.49 0.83
C ILE A 83 9.88 4.97 0.00
N TYR A 84 10.45 5.82 -0.86
CA TYR A 84 11.46 5.37 -1.80
C TYR A 84 12.81 5.06 -1.14
N GLN A 85 13.21 5.77 -0.09
CA GLN A 85 14.46 5.46 0.60
C GLN A 85 14.51 3.99 1.09
N PRO A 86 13.57 3.50 1.92
CA PRO A 86 13.60 2.11 2.34
C PRO A 86 13.33 1.13 1.19
N LEU A 87 12.49 1.50 0.22
CA LEU A 87 12.22 0.64 -0.95
C LEU A 87 13.48 0.42 -1.79
N LEU A 88 14.24 1.48 -2.09
CA LEU A 88 15.46 1.38 -2.88
C LEU A 88 16.54 0.56 -2.16
N VAL A 89 16.70 0.77 -0.84
CA VAL A 89 17.63 -0.03 -0.03
C VAL A 89 17.23 -1.51 -0.06
N PHE A 90 15.94 -1.79 0.13
CA PHE A 90 15.41 -3.15 0.08
C PHE A 90 15.64 -3.80 -1.30
N CYS A 91 15.32 -3.09 -2.38
CA CYS A 91 15.55 -3.57 -3.75
C CYS A 91 17.05 -3.83 -4.02
N ALA A 92 17.93 -2.94 -3.57
CA ALA A 92 19.37 -3.12 -3.71
C ALA A 92 19.88 -4.36 -2.97
N ILE A 93 19.40 -4.59 -1.75
CA ILE A 93 19.74 -5.80 -0.96
C ILE A 93 19.26 -7.07 -1.67
N ILE A 94 17.99 -7.07 -2.15
CA ILE A 94 17.43 -8.23 -2.87
C ILE A 94 18.24 -8.53 -4.15
N LEU A 95 18.59 -7.52 -4.94
CA LEU A 95 19.40 -7.73 -6.14
C LEU A 95 20.82 -8.20 -5.79
N PHE A 96 21.43 -7.63 -4.75
CA PHE A 96 22.78 -8.05 -4.33
C PHE A 96 22.79 -9.50 -3.84
N ILE A 97 21.89 -9.87 -2.95
CA ILE A 97 21.82 -11.25 -2.43
C ILE A 97 21.36 -12.21 -3.54
N GLY A 98 20.36 -11.82 -4.32
CA GLY A 98 19.80 -12.62 -5.40
C GLY A 98 20.82 -12.99 -6.47
N TYR A 99 21.80 -12.12 -6.74
CA TYR A 99 22.90 -12.41 -7.67
C TYR A 99 23.70 -13.67 -7.30
N PHE A 100 23.83 -13.95 -6.01
CA PHE A 100 24.60 -15.11 -5.53
C PHE A 100 23.75 -16.36 -5.29
N ILE A 101 22.43 -16.21 -5.10
CA ILE A 101 21.58 -17.31 -4.62
C ILE A 101 20.57 -17.75 -5.69
N LEU A 102 20.05 -16.81 -6.50
CA LEU A 102 18.98 -17.11 -7.45
C LEU A 102 19.51 -17.70 -8.75
N PHE A 103 18.73 -18.62 -9.34
CA PHE A 103 18.97 -19.07 -10.70
C PHE A 103 18.84 -17.90 -11.69
N PRO A 104 19.56 -17.92 -12.83
CA PRO A 104 19.59 -16.80 -13.78
C PRO A 104 18.22 -16.33 -14.26
N ASP A 105 17.28 -17.24 -14.50
CA ASP A 105 15.92 -16.91 -14.96
C ASP A 105 15.13 -16.22 -13.85
N ILE A 106 15.19 -16.72 -12.60
CA ILE A 106 14.53 -16.11 -11.43
C ILE A 106 15.16 -14.75 -11.13
N TYR A 107 16.49 -14.63 -11.21
CA TYR A 107 17.17 -13.35 -11.01
C TYR A 107 16.75 -12.29 -12.04
N LYS A 108 16.65 -12.68 -13.32
CA LYS A 108 16.17 -11.78 -14.38
C LYS A 108 14.73 -11.32 -14.10
N GLU A 109 13.88 -12.23 -13.64
CA GLU A 109 12.49 -11.91 -13.28
C GLU A 109 12.43 -11.00 -12.05
N THR A 110 13.23 -11.27 -11.02
CA THR A 110 13.38 -10.39 -9.86
C THR A 110 13.81 -8.97 -10.26
N GLY A 111 14.71 -8.83 -11.23
CA GLY A 111 15.09 -7.53 -11.79
C GLY A 111 13.92 -6.77 -12.41
N ARG A 112 13.01 -7.47 -13.10
CA ARG A 112 11.77 -6.88 -13.65
C ARG A 112 10.79 -6.49 -12.53
N GLU A 113 10.68 -7.30 -11.48
CA GLU A 113 9.86 -6.97 -10.31
C GLU A 113 10.37 -5.71 -9.61
N VAL A 114 11.70 -5.60 -9.42
CA VAL A 114 12.35 -4.39 -8.88
C VAL A 114 12.02 -3.16 -9.72
N ALA A 115 12.15 -3.25 -11.04
CA ALA A 115 11.81 -2.13 -11.92
C ALA A 115 10.36 -1.69 -11.74
N ASN A 116 9.41 -2.65 -11.72
CA ASN A 116 7.99 -2.35 -11.51
C ASN A 116 7.69 -1.79 -10.10
N ALA A 117 8.41 -2.23 -9.07
CA ALA A 117 8.28 -1.68 -7.72
C ALA A 117 8.73 -0.21 -7.68
N ILE A 118 9.87 0.12 -8.32
CA ILE A 118 10.42 1.47 -8.37
C ILE A 118 9.50 2.44 -9.13
N ILE A 119 8.94 2.03 -10.27
CA ILE A 119 8.01 2.88 -11.04
C ILE A 119 6.56 2.80 -10.54
N ALA A 120 6.34 2.11 -9.40
CA ALA A 120 5.03 1.95 -8.76
C ALA A 120 3.95 1.34 -9.66
N THR A 121 4.31 0.32 -10.45
CA THR A 121 3.40 -0.46 -11.32
C THR A 121 3.31 -1.93 -10.95
N ALA A 122 3.90 -2.33 -9.83
CA ALA A 122 3.93 -3.71 -9.36
C ALA A 122 2.53 -4.33 -9.21
N ASN A 123 1.52 -3.54 -8.80
CA ASN A 123 0.14 -3.98 -8.71
C ASN A 123 -0.42 -4.45 -10.07
N PHE A 124 -0.17 -3.72 -11.15
CA PHE A 124 -0.63 -4.12 -12.50
C PHE A 124 0.11 -5.35 -13.00
N ARG A 125 1.42 -5.45 -12.72
CA ARG A 125 2.20 -6.61 -13.08
C ARG A 125 1.65 -7.88 -12.42
N PHE A 126 1.47 -7.85 -11.11
CA PHE A 126 1.02 -9.02 -10.36
C PHE A 126 -0.47 -9.34 -10.58
N ALA A 127 -1.32 -8.38 -10.90
CA ALA A 127 -2.70 -8.62 -11.28
C ALA A 127 -2.82 -9.37 -12.63
N ASN A 128 -1.90 -9.12 -13.56
CA ASN A 128 -1.89 -9.77 -14.89
C ASN A 128 -1.14 -11.11 -14.92
N SER A 129 -0.33 -11.40 -13.92
CA SER A 129 0.26 -12.72 -13.73
C SER A 129 -0.73 -13.60 -12.97
N THR A 130 -0.81 -14.88 -13.31
CA THR A 130 -1.66 -15.91 -12.65
C THR A 130 -1.84 -15.67 -11.16
N GLY A 131 -3.05 -15.94 -10.65
CA GLY A 131 -3.62 -15.53 -9.37
C GLY A 131 -2.65 -15.36 -8.20
N TYR A 132 -2.90 -14.33 -7.41
CA TYR A 132 -2.11 -13.99 -6.20
C TYR A 132 -1.89 -15.18 -5.25
N PHE A 133 -2.79 -16.17 -5.26
CA PHE A 133 -2.79 -17.35 -4.39
C PHE A 133 -2.29 -18.64 -5.08
N ASP A 134 -1.80 -18.59 -6.32
CA ASP A 134 -1.30 -19.76 -7.02
C ASP A 134 0.10 -20.16 -6.53
N LEU A 135 0.44 -21.45 -6.69
CA LEU A 135 1.76 -22.01 -6.35
C LEU A 135 2.92 -21.25 -7.00
N GLU A 136 2.71 -20.67 -8.18
CA GLU A 136 3.67 -19.78 -8.85
C GLU A 136 3.93 -18.45 -8.09
N SER A 137 3.14 -18.14 -7.06
CA SER A 137 3.38 -16.95 -6.23
C SER A 137 4.64 -17.09 -5.36
N LEU A 138 5.06 -18.31 -5.06
CA LEU A 138 6.28 -18.60 -4.26
C LEU A 138 7.56 -18.17 -4.98
N ASP A 139 7.55 -18.12 -6.31
CA ASP A 139 8.70 -17.68 -7.11
C ASP A 139 8.81 -16.17 -7.26
N LYS A 140 7.80 -15.41 -6.79
CA LYS A 140 7.74 -13.93 -6.90
C LYS A 140 8.34 -13.27 -5.66
N VAL A 141 9.63 -12.94 -5.75
CA VAL A 141 10.42 -12.40 -4.62
C VAL A 141 9.86 -11.09 -4.07
N LEU A 142 9.34 -10.23 -4.95
CA LEU A 142 8.84 -8.90 -4.60
C LEU A 142 7.30 -8.79 -4.69
N LEU A 143 6.58 -9.91 -4.59
CA LEU A 143 5.13 -9.94 -4.69
C LEU A 143 4.46 -8.84 -3.84
N HIS A 144 4.85 -8.71 -2.58
CA HIS A 144 4.25 -7.76 -1.64
C HIS A 144 4.45 -6.27 -1.99
N THR A 145 5.29 -5.95 -3.00
CA THR A 145 5.44 -4.56 -3.45
C THR A 145 4.23 -4.01 -4.19
N TRP A 146 3.25 -4.87 -4.58
CA TRP A 146 1.98 -4.42 -5.14
C TRP A 146 1.25 -3.42 -4.22
N TYR A 147 1.26 -3.66 -2.92
CA TYR A 147 0.68 -2.78 -1.92
C TYR A 147 1.37 -1.40 -1.89
N ILE A 148 2.70 -1.38 -1.99
CA ILE A 148 3.49 -0.15 -2.03
C ILE A 148 3.14 0.65 -3.30
N ALA A 149 2.99 -0.03 -4.44
CA ALA A 149 2.61 0.60 -5.70
C ALA A 149 1.23 1.30 -5.60
N ILE A 150 0.20 0.62 -5.07
CA ILE A 150 -1.12 1.23 -4.83
C ILE A 150 -1.00 2.43 -3.89
N THR A 151 -0.22 2.33 -2.82
CA THR A 151 -0.02 3.41 -1.86
C THR A 151 0.61 4.64 -2.52
N ILE A 152 1.63 4.45 -3.38
CA ILE A 152 2.28 5.55 -4.12
C ILE A 152 1.29 6.19 -5.09
N GLN A 153 0.55 5.39 -5.87
CA GLN A 153 -0.48 5.89 -6.80
C GLN A 153 -1.53 6.72 -6.07
N PHE A 154 -2.01 6.23 -4.93
CA PHE A 154 -2.94 6.98 -4.09
C PHE A 154 -2.35 8.32 -3.62
N TYR A 155 -1.08 8.34 -3.20
CA TYR A 155 -0.41 9.57 -2.76
C TYR A 155 -0.21 10.58 -3.90
N LEU A 156 -0.09 10.12 -5.14
CA LEU A 156 0.00 10.99 -6.30
C LEU A 156 -1.36 11.59 -6.67
N ILE A 157 -2.41 10.80 -6.66
CA ILE A 157 -3.73 11.16 -7.18
C ILE A 157 -4.55 11.93 -6.14
N CYS A 158 -4.61 11.46 -4.89
CA CYS A 158 -5.48 12.01 -3.86
C CYS A 158 -5.27 13.51 -3.59
N PRO A 159 -4.04 14.04 -3.43
CA PRO A 159 -3.83 15.48 -3.21
C PRO A 159 -4.30 16.33 -4.38
N VAL A 160 -4.11 15.87 -5.62
CA VAL A 160 -4.54 16.60 -6.82
C VAL A 160 -6.06 16.72 -6.85
N ILE A 161 -6.77 15.61 -6.58
CA ILE A 161 -8.23 15.63 -6.50
C ILE A 161 -8.72 16.58 -5.41
N LEU A 162 -8.17 16.50 -4.19
CA LEU A 162 -8.62 17.32 -3.07
C LEU A 162 -8.33 18.82 -3.29
N VAL A 163 -7.18 19.16 -3.88
CA VAL A 163 -6.86 20.54 -4.26
C VAL A 163 -7.81 21.05 -5.35
N SER A 164 -8.14 20.23 -6.34
CA SER A 164 -9.09 20.58 -7.40
C SER A 164 -10.51 20.80 -6.83
N LEU A 165 -10.97 19.92 -5.95
CA LEU A 165 -12.26 20.09 -5.26
C LEU A 165 -12.28 21.39 -4.44
N LYS A 166 -11.21 21.72 -3.72
CA LYS A 166 -11.10 22.99 -2.96
C LYS A 166 -11.17 24.21 -3.87
N LYS A 167 -10.53 24.16 -5.05
CA LYS A 167 -10.56 25.27 -6.02
C LYS A 167 -11.95 25.47 -6.63
N ILE A 168 -12.66 24.39 -6.93
CA ILE A 168 -13.98 24.42 -7.58
C ILE A 168 -15.07 24.78 -6.57
N PHE A 169 -15.08 24.17 -5.41
CA PHE A 169 -16.17 24.25 -4.42
C PHE A 169 -15.78 25.03 -3.16
N LYS A 170 -15.10 26.14 -3.31
CA LYS A 170 -14.53 26.98 -2.22
C LYS A 170 -15.30 26.96 -0.90
N THR A 171 -16.59 27.35 -0.93
CA THR A 171 -17.44 27.47 0.26
C THR A 171 -17.98 26.14 0.75
N ASN A 172 -18.23 25.18 -0.17
CA ASN A 172 -18.82 23.88 0.12
C ASN A 172 -17.81 22.73 0.02
N PHE A 173 -16.52 23.02 0.23
CA PHE A 173 -15.44 22.05 0.05
C PHE A 173 -15.65 20.75 0.84
N ASN A 174 -15.99 20.84 2.13
CA ASN A 174 -16.20 19.64 2.95
C ASN A 174 -17.39 18.80 2.46
N LEU A 175 -18.47 19.44 1.99
CA LEU A 175 -19.60 18.76 1.39
C LEU A 175 -19.20 18.08 0.06
N SER A 176 -18.41 18.76 -0.77
CA SER A 176 -17.93 18.18 -2.04
C SER A 176 -17.03 16.97 -1.82
N VAL A 177 -16.17 16.99 -0.79
CA VAL A 177 -15.37 15.83 -0.39
C VAL A 177 -16.27 14.67 0.05
N LEU A 178 -17.27 14.94 0.88
CA LEU A 178 -18.24 13.93 1.33
C LEU A 178 -18.97 13.31 0.14
N LEU A 179 -19.52 14.12 -0.75
CA LEU A 179 -20.25 13.64 -1.93
C LEU A 179 -19.35 12.84 -2.88
N PHE A 180 -18.11 13.28 -3.07
CA PHE A 180 -17.14 12.54 -3.88
C PHE A 180 -16.80 11.19 -3.27
N THR A 181 -16.55 11.11 -1.96
CA THR A 181 -16.24 9.84 -1.29
C THR A 181 -17.45 8.90 -1.27
N THR A 182 -18.67 9.41 -1.07
CA THR A 182 -19.88 8.59 -1.15
C THR A 182 -20.12 8.06 -2.57
N LEU A 183 -19.87 8.87 -3.60
CA LEU A 183 -19.97 8.42 -5.00
C LEU A 183 -18.97 7.29 -5.29
N LEU A 184 -17.71 7.42 -4.84
CA LEU A 184 -16.71 6.36 -4.98
C LEU A 184 -17.11 5.07 -4.27
N LEU A 185 -17.70 5.18 -3.08
CA LEU A 185 -18.19 4.00 -2.37
C LEU A 185 -19.33 3.32 -3.12
N ILE A 186 -20.30 4.08 -3.64
CA ILE A 186 -21.40 3.52 -4.42
C ILE A 186 -20.87 2.79 -5.67
N THR A 187 -19.94 3.40 -6.41
CA THR A 187 -19.37 2.79 -7.62
C THR A 187 -18.49 1.57 -7.33
N ALA A 188 -17.99 1.40 -6.12
CA ALA A 188 -17.22 0.23 -5.72
C ALA A 188 -18.11 -0.99 -5.38
N PHE A 189 -19.41 -0.78 -5.14
CA PHE A 189 -20.37 -1.85 -4.81
C PHE A 189 -21.29 -2.23 -5.99
N VAL A 190 -21.19 -1.57 -7.13
CA VAL A 190 -21.90 -1.87 -8.38
C VAL A 190 -20.97 -2.59 -9.35
#